data_4049d18be91afebd809c5c554fc07a47
#
_entry.id   4049d18be91afebd809c5c554fc07a47
#
_cell.length_a   1.000
_cell.length_b   1.000
_cell.length_c   1.000
_cell.angle_alpha   90.00
_cell.angle_beta   90.00
_cell.angle_gamma   90.00
#
_symmetry.space_group_name_H-M   'P 1'
#
loop_
_entity.id
_entity.type
_entity.pdbx_description
1 polymer ?
#
loop_
_entity_poly.entity_id
_entity_poly.type
_entity_poly.pdbx_seq_one_letter_code
_entity_poly.pdbx_strand_id
1 'polypeptide(L)'
;MRKSFLFIFLIFLVNSIFSYSSTNNSTHEELQKVFDKNKEIIVVYRASIKDTIPKKYIENIIPKEVEKSNDNYIVDIIKYKQKNKSEILAEIYTPNGSLGVKTEIQLRRKLLFNEIEKIVQEIEDNEASNQSDILNNKFSDKFLENIKSFVSYSYYDDGSVNSKTEYDFDRKSITMFTYGDGKILSKTIAKYKGSIQDENMDIDFYENLTKTFIKMKVKKIENGQEIRTFYPSGKLKSIGVYKNNILNGNYKEYNEDGSLKKETFYKDGIEINKIKFLK
;
A
#
# COMPACT_ATOMS: atom_id res chain seq x y z
N MET A 1 5.72 22.73 -1.18
CA MET A 1 4.49 22.94 -0.39
C MET A 1 3.22 22.36 -1.05
N ARG A 2 3.30 21.23 -1.80
CA ARG A 2 2.13 20.56 -2.45
C ARG A 2 1.87 19.13 -1.96
N LYS A 3 2.69 18.61 -1.05
CA LYS A 3 2.56 17.22 -0.53
C LYS A 3 1.59 17.05 0.65
N SER A 4 1.13 18.14 1.27
CA SER A 4 0.24 18.08 2.45
C SER A 4 -1.26 18.04 2.11
N PHE A 5 -1.65 18.33 0.86
CA PHE A 5 -3.06 18.36 0.47
C PHE A 5 -3.65 16.97 0.18
N LEU A 6 -2.83 16.03 -0.28
CA LEU A 6 -3.28 14.65 -0.57
C LEU A 6 -3.58 13.87 0.72
N PHE A 7 -2.85 14.16 1.80
CA PHE A 7 -2.97 13.45 3.08
C PHE A 7 -4.26 13.77 3.85
N ILE A 8 -4.79 14.99 3.70
CA ILE A 8 -6.04 15.41 4.37
C ILE A 8 -7.26 14.88 3.62
N PHE A 9 -7.15 14.62 2.33
CA PHE A 9 -8.25 14.16 1.47
C PHE A 9 -8.62 12.69 1.75
N LEU A 10 -7.64 11.82 2.06
CA LEU A 10 -7.89 10.41 2.34
C LEU A 10 -8.60 10.15 3.68
N ILE A 11 -8.36 10.98 4.70
CA ILE A 11 -9.01 10.84 6.02
C ILE A 11 -10.53 11.14 5.95
N PHE A 12 -10.97 11.98 5.01
CA PHE A 12 -12.40 12.27 4.82
C PHE A 12 -13.13 11.16 4.05
N LEU A 13 -12.43 10.38 3.24
CA LEU A 13 -13.01 9.25 2.47
C LEU A 13 -13.48 8.11 3.37
N VAL A 14 -12.70 7.74 4.39
CA VAL A 14 -13.04 6.66 5.32
C VAL A 14 -14.35 6.93 6.08
N ASN A 15 -14.60 8.17 6.46
CA ASN A 15 -15.82 8.53 7.21
C ASN A 15 -17.09 8.61 6.35
N SER A 16 -16.99 8.83 5.04
CA SER A 16 -18.16 8.88 4.17
C SER A 16 -18.62 7.49 3.71
N ILE A 17 -17.73 6.49 3.67
CA ILE A 17 -18.05 5.11 3.31
C ILE A 17 -18.92 4.44 4.38
N PHE A 18 -18.64 4.70 5.67
CA PHE A 18 -19.43 4.14 6.77
C PHE A 18 -20.87 4.67 6.85
N SER A 19 -21.15 5.86 6.38
CA SER A 19 -22.52 6.42 6.41
C SER A 19 -23.43 5.88 5.30
N TYR A 20 -22.87 5.29 4.24
CA TYR A 20 -23.66 4.76 3.12
C TYR A 20 -23.95 3.26 3.23
N SER A 21 -23.13 2.50 3.96
CA SER A 21 -23.32 1.05 4.10
C SER A 21 -24.48 0.63 5.04
N SER A 22 -25.05 1.58 5.80
CA SER A 22 -26.04 1.26 6.83
C SER A 22 -27.49 1.26 6.37
N THR A 23 -27.83 1.63 5.14
CA THR A 23 -29.22 1.87 4.78
C THR A 23 -29.85 0.97 3.72
N ASN A 24 -29.12 0.08 3.01
CA ASN A 24 -29.77 -0.76 2.00
C ASN A 24 -29.10 -2.14 1.80
N ASN A 25 -29.56 -3.15 2.52
CA ASN A 25 -29.25 -4.56 2.20
C ASN A 25 -29.70 -4.98 0.79
N SER A 26 -30.74 -4.34 0.23
CA SER A 26 -31.23 -4.57 -1.12
C SER A 26 -30.20 -4.16 -2.20
N THR A 27 -29.42 -3.15 -1.96
CA THR A 27 -28.43 -2.62 -2.91
C THR A 27 -27.30 -3.62 -3.17
N HIS A 28 -26.81 -4.31 -2.14
CA HIS A 28 -25.74 -5.29 -2.32
C HIS A 28 -26.18 -6.54 -3.09
N GLU A 29 -27.40 -7.01 -2.90
CA GLU A 29 -27.93 -8.15 -3.67
C GLU A 29 -28.16 -7.79 -5.14
N GLU A 30 -28.62 -6.59 -5.43
CA GLU A 30 -28.79 -6.09 -6.79
C GLU A 30 -27.44 -5.94 -7.49
N LEU A 31 -26.46 -5.34 -6.83
CA LEU A 31 -25.10 -5.19 -7.35
C LEU A 31 -24.45 -6.56 -7.59
N GLN A 32 -24.68 -7.54 -6.69
CA GLN A 32 -24.20 -8.90 -6.87
C GLN A 32 -24.77 -9.55 -8.14
N LYS A 33 -26.09 -9.40 -8.39
CA LYS A 33 -26.74 -9.94 -9.60
C LYS A 33 -26.17 -9.30 -10.86
N VAL A 34 -25.94 -7.98 -10.85
CA VAL A 34 -25.32 -7.26 -11.97
C VAL A 34 -23.91 -7.76 -12.21
N PHE A 35 -23.08 -7.88 -11.17
CA PHE A 35 -21.72 -8.38 -11.27
C PHE A 35 -21.66 -9.82 -11.78
N ASP A 36 -22.50 -10.71 -11.26
CA ASP A 36 -22.55 -12.12 -11.70
C ASP A 36 -22.97 -12.26 -13.16
N LYS A 37 -23.88 -11.40 -13.63
CA LYS A 37 -24.36 -11.39 -15.02
C LYS A 37 -23.33 -10.80 -15.99
N ASN A 38 -22.81 -9.62 -15.67
CA ASN A 38 -22.00 -8.82 -16.59
C ASN A 38 -20.51 -9.01 -16.39
N LYS A 39 -20.09 -9.62 -15.26
CA LYS A 39 -18.68 -9.73 -14.84
C LYS A 39 -17.99 -8.38 -14.64
N GLU A 40 -18.76 -7.33 -14.54
CA GLU A 40 -18.28 -5.97 -14.34
C GLU A 40 -19.33 -5.15 -13.60
N ILE A 41 -18.89 -4.31 -12.69
CA ILE A 41 -19.71 -3.31 -12.02
C ILE A 41 -18.89 -2.04 -11.79
N ILE A 42 -19.56 -0.90 -11.86
CA ILE A 42 -18.98 0.40 -11.56
C ILE A 42 -19.67 0.92 -10.30
N VAL A 43 -18.88 1.22 -9.29
CA VAL A 43 -19.33 1.84 -8.05
C VAL A 43 -18.85 3.30 -8.06
N VAL A 44 -19.75 4.21 -7.77
CA VAL A 44 -19.46 5.63 -7.74
C VAL A 44 -19.63 6.11 -6.31
N TYR A 45 -18.55 6.57 -5.71
CA TYR A 45 -18.58 7.20 -4.40
C TYR A 45 -18.86 8.69 -4.56
N ARG A 46 -19.78 9.21 -3.75
CA ARG A 46 -20.22 10.59 -3.78
C ARG A 46 -19.92 11.23 -2.45
N ALA A 47 -19.32 12.41 -2.48
CA ALA A 47 -19.10 13.23 -1.30
C ALA A 47 -19.72 14.61 -1.52
N SER A 48 -20.20 15.25 -0.46
CA SER A 48 -20.74 16.62 -0.49
C SER A 48 -19.60 17.65 -0.52
N ILE A 49 -18.81 17.68 -1.59
CA ILE A 49 -17.72 18.66 -1.81
C ILE A 49 -18.20 19.66 -2.86
N LYS A 50 -17.76 20.92 -2.73
CA LYS A 50 -18.22 22.05 -3.57
C LYS A 50 -17.72 22.06 -5.01
N ASP A 51 -16.82 21.17 -5.42
CA ASP A 51 -16.22 21.20 -6.74
C ASP A 51 -16.87 20.18 -7.68
N THR A 52 -17.53 20.68 -8.72
CA THR A 52 -18.19 19.88 -9.75
C THR A 52 -17.15 19.25 -10.68
N ILE A 53 -17.21 17.93 -10.84
CA ILE A 53 -16.44 17.23 -11.86
C ILE A 53 -17.06 17.53 -13.22
N PRO A 54 -16.29 17.97 -14.23
CA PRO A 54 -16.82 18.18 -15.55
C PRO A 54 -17.39 16.89 -16.14
N LYS A 55 -18.65 16.95 -16.57
CA LYS A 55 -19.41 15.82 -17.12
C LYS A 55 -18.66 15.01 -18.17
N LYS A 56 -17.85 15.68 -19.02
CA LYS A 56 -17.02 15.05 -20.07
C LYS A 56 -16.06 13.98 -19.59
N TYR A 57 -15.63 14.02 -18.31
CA TYR A 57 -14.72 13.01 -17.74
C TYR A 57 -15.47 11.78 -17.24
N ILE A 58 -16.77 11.89 -17.03
CA ILE A 58 -17.61 10.86 -16.44
C ILE A 58 -18.32 10.04 -17.53
N GLU A 59 -18.68 10.66 -18.65
CA GLU A 59 -19.54 10.08 -19.70
C GLU A 59 -19.01 8.76 -20.29
N ASN A 60 -17.69 8.53 -20.27
CA ASN A 60 -17.08 7.31 -20.81
C ASN A 60 -16.87 6.20 -19.75
N ILE A 61 -17.05 6.52 -18.46
CA ILE A 61 -16.71 5.63 -17.34
C ILE A 61 -17.99 5.18 -16.63
N ILE A 62 -18.97 6.08 -16.49
CA ILE A 62 -20.20 5.80 -15.74
C ILE A 62 -21.33 5.43 -16.71
N PRO A 63 -22.07 4.33 -16.47
CA PRO A 63 -23.31 4.04 -17.18
C PRO A 63 -24.33 5.17 -16.99
N LYS A 64 -25.08 5.51 -18.05
CA LYS A 64 -26.06 6.60 -18.06
C LYS A 64 -27.10 6.52 -16.93
N GLU A 65 -27.37 5.32 -16.42
CA GLU A 65 -28.29 5.07 -15.30
C GLU A 65 -27.82 5.64 -13.96
N VAL A 66 -26.51 5.86 -13.80
CA VAL A 66 -25.91 6.41 -12.57
C VAL A 66 -25.92 7.95 -12.54
N GLU A 67 -26.10 8.59 -13.69
CA GLU A 67 -26.07 10.06 -13.85
C GLU A 67 -27.26 10.81 -13.20
N LYS A 68 -28.29 10.13 -12.72
CA LYS A 68 -29.60 10.76 -12.40
C LYS A 68 -29.71 11.45 -11.05
N SER A 69 -28.67 11.67 -10.27
CA SER A 69 -28.80 12.41 -9.01
C SER A 69 -28.21 13.81 -9.11
N ASN A 70 -29.09 14.80 -8.99
CA ASN A 70 -28.81 16.20 -9.31
C ASN A 70 -27.90 16.97 -8.32
N ASP A 71 -27.58 16.45 -7.14
CA ASP A 71 -26.96 17.24 -6.07
C ASP A 71 -25.66 16.65 -5.50
N ASN A 72 -25.07 15.64 -6.12
CA ASN A 72 -23.93 14.95 -5.53
C ASN A 72 -22.68 15.05 -6.40
N TYR A 73 -21.59 15.41 -5.76
CA TYR A 73 -20.26 15.43 -6.34
C TYR A 73 -19.69 14.02 -6.36
N ILE A 74 -19.08 13.63 -7.47
CA ILE A 74 -18.36 12.37 -7.61
C ILE A 74 -16.94 12.61 -7.14
N VAL A 75 -16.49 11.82 -6.17
CA VAL A 75 -15.12 11.92 -5.63
C VAL A 75 -14.24 10.87 -6.28
N ASP A 76 -14.73 9.60 -6.32
CA ASP A 76 -14.02 8.50 -6.93
C ASP A 76 -14.98 7.57 -7.67
N ILE A 77 -14.47 6.92 -8.70
CA ILE A 77 -15.16 5.91 -9.47
C ILE A 77 -14.36 4.63 -9.37
N ILE A 78 -14.93 3.60 -8.77
CA ILE A 78 -14.31 2.28 -8.68
C ILE A 78 -15.00 1.34 -9.66
N LYS A 79 -14.19 0.75 -10.50
CA LYS A 79 -14.61 -0.24 -11.48
C LYS A 79 -14.09 -1.62 -11.10
N TYR A 80 -15.00 -2.53 -10.79
CA TYR A 80 -14.69 -3.92 -10.54
C TYR A 80 -14.94 -4.75 -11.79
N LYS A 81 -13.99 -5.58 -12.17
CA LYS A 81 -14.11 -6.48 -13.31
C LYS A 81 -13.60 -7.86 -12.96
N GLN A 82 -14.45 -8.86 -13.13
CA GLN A 82 -14.04 -10.26 -13.02
C GLN A 82 -13.39 -10.71 -14.33
N LYS A 83 -12.09 -11.01 -14.30
CA LYS A 83 -11.35 -11.54 -15.46
C LYS A 83 -11.66 -13.03 -15.66
N ASN A 84 -11.67 -13.80 -14.56
CA ASN A 84 -12.06 -15.21 -14.51
C ASN A 84 -12.59 -15.55 -13.11
N LYS A 85 -12.80 -16.83 -12.80
CA LYS A 85 -13.38 -17.25 -11.50
C LYS A 85 -12.57 -16.85 -10.28
N SER A 86 -11.28 -16.61 -10.45
CA SER A 86 -10.32 -16.34 -9.38
C SER A 86 -9.55 -15.03 -9.56
N GLU A 87 -9.91 -14.20 -10.54
CA GLU A 87 -9.21 -12.95 -10.81
C GLU A 87 -10.17 -11.77 -10.85
N ILE A 88 -9.88 -10.77 -10.03
CA ILE A 88 -10.59 -9.50 -9.99
C ILE A 88 -9.63 -8.38 -10.38
N LEU A 89 -10.10 -7.47 -11.20
CA LEU A 89 -9.48 -6.19 -11.48
C LEU A 89 -10.31 -5.11 -10.79
N ALA A 90 -9.66 -4.28 -9.98
CA ALA A 90 -10.24 -3.05 -9.44
C ALA A 90 -9.48 -1.85 -10.02
N GLU A 91 -10.19 -0.88 -10.53
CA GLU A 91 -9.66 0.36 -11.09
C GLU A 91 -10.32 1.53 -10.38
N ILE A 92 -9.52 2.45 -9.84
CA ILE A 92 -9.99 3.65 -9.15
C ILE A 92 -9.61 4.85 -9.99
N TYR A 93 -10.61 5.64 -10.34
CA TYR A 93 -10.46 6.83 -11.15
C TYR A 93 -10.64 8.06 -10.28
N THR A 94 -9.75 9.03 -10.47
CA THR A 94 -9.85 10.33 -9.82
C THR A 94 -11.00 11.16 -10.40
N PRO A 95 -11.45 12.21 -9.72
CA PRO A 95 -12.54 13.07 -10.19
C PRO A 95 -12.34 13.68 -11.57
N ASN A 96 -11.10 13.85 -12.02
CA ASN A 96 -10.79 14.35 -13.36
C ASN A 96 -10.84 13.26 -14.45
N GLY A 97 -11.18 12.01 -14.08
CA GLY A 97 -11.28 10.86 -14.97
C GLY A 97 -9.97 10.14 -15.26
N SER A 98 -8.86 10.53 -14.60
CA SER A 98 -7.59 9.83 -14.72
C SER A 98 -7.59 8.55 -13.88
N LEU A 99 -6.94 7.50 -14.35
CA LEU A 99 -6.72 6.29 -13.57
C LEU A 99 -5.70 6.59 -12.45
N GLY A 100 -6.14 6.52 -11.20
CA GLY A 100 -5.30 6.76 -10.03
C GLY A 100 -4.64 5.48 -9.51
N VAL A 101 -5.45 4.40 -9.39
CA VAL A 101 -4.98 3.11 -8.90
C VAL A 101 -5.57 1.97 -9.74
N LYS A 102 -4.78 0.95 -9.97
CA LYS A 102 -5.20 -0.31 -10.59
C LYS A 102 -4.70 -1.48 -9.77
N THR A 103 -5.60 -2.35 -9.32
CA THR A 103 -5.25 -3.51 -8.51
C THR A 103 -5.74 -4.80 -9.18
N GLU A 104 -4.83 -5.73 -9.43
CA GLU A 104 -5.10 -7.05 -9.98
C GLU A 104 -5.00 -8.08 -8.84
N ILE A 105 -6.11 -8.74 -8.50
CA ILE A 105 -6.24 -9.60 -7.34
C ILE A 105 -6.42 -11.04 -7.78
N GLN A 106 -5.57 -11.94 -7.28
CA GLN A 106 -5.69 -13.40 -7.41
C GLN A 106 -6.36 -13.95 -6.15
N LEU A 107 -7.50 -14.59 -6.34
CA LEU A 107 -8.32 -15.17 -5.27
C LEU A 107 -8.01 -16.66 -5.10
N ARG A 108 -8.14 -17.16 -3.88
CA ARG A 108 -8.10 -18.61 -3.56
C ARG A 108 -9.44 -19.29 -3.84
N ARG A 109 -10.55 -18.53 -3.81
CA ARG A 109 -11.91 -18.98 -4.09
C ARG A 109 -12.73 -17.89 -4.76
N LYS A 110 -13.88 -18.24 -5.31
CA LYS A 110 -14.86 -17.25 -5.76
C LYS A 110 -15.40 -16.49 -4.53
N LEU A 111 -15.46 -15.17 -4.62
CA LEU A 111 -15.97 -14.27 -3.59
C LEU A 111 -17.29 -13.64 -4.03
N LEU A 112 -18.10 -13.25 -3.06
CA LEU A 112 -19.27 -12.40 -3.27
C LEU A 112 -18.81 -10.94 -3.47
N PHE A 113 -19.63 -10.12 -4.12
CA PHE A 113 -19.29 -8.73 -4.42
C PHE A 113 -18.93 -7.94 -3.15
N ASN A 114 -19.72 -8.05 -2.09
CA ASN A 114 -19.46 -7.39 -0.81
C ASN A 114 -18.18 -7.87 -0.10
N GLU A 115 -17.70 -9.07 -0.39
CA GLU A 115 -16.39 -9.55 0.10
C GLU A 115 -15.26 -8.92 -0.71
N ILE A 116 -15.46 -8.74 -2.03
CA ILE A 116 -14.49 -8.06 -2.92
C ILE A 116 -14.32 -6.60 -2.50
N GLU A 117 -15.42 -5.88 -2.25
CA GLU A 117 -15.37 -4.49 -1.77
C GLU A 117 -14.53 -4.35 -0.49
N LYS A 118 -14.76 -5.22 0.49
CA LYS A 118 -14.00 -5.22 1.74
C LYS A 118 -12.51 -5.49 1.53
N ILE A 119 -12.17 -6.38 0.61
CA ILE A 119 -10.79 -6.72 0.27
C ILE A 119 -10.09 -5.53 -0.40
N VAL A 120 -10.74 -4.88 -1.36
CA VAL A 120 -10.18 -3.69 -2.02
C VAL A 120 -9.98 -2.58 -1.00
N GLN A 121 -10.96 -2.33 -0.12
CA GLN A 121 -10.83 -1.36 0.95
C GLN A 121 -9.63 -1.67 1.86
N GLU A 122 -9.43 -2.92 2.25
CA GLU A 122 -8.29 -3.31 3.09
C GLU A 122 -6.94 -3.12 2.38
N ILE A 123 -6.87 -3.32 1.06
CA ILE A 123 -5.68 -3.02 0.26
C ILE A 123 -5.42 -1.52 0.27
N GLU A 124 -6.44 -0.70 0.00
CA GLU A 124 -6.33 0.75 -0.04
C GLU A 124 -5.89 1.33 1.31
N ASP A 125 -6.49 0.88 2.41
CA ASP A 125 -6.15 1.33 3.77
C ASP A 125 -4.69 1.02 4.10
N ASN A 126 -4.20 -0.15 3.69
CA ASN A 126 -2.80 -0.52 3.88
C ASN A 126 -1.86 0.30 2.99
N GLU A 127 -2.20 0.55 1.73
CA GLU A 127 -1.39 1.37 0.83
C GLU A 127 -1.37 2.84 1.26
N ALA A 128 -2.50 3.38 1.69
CA ALA A 128 -2.60 4.76 2.18
C ALA A 128 -1.77 5.00 3.45
N SER A 129 -1.74 4.01 4.36
CA SER A 129 -0.98 4.11 5.61
C SER A 129 0.53 3.94 5.41
N ASN A 130 0.98 3.35 4.30
CA ASN A 130 2.32 2.78 4.15
C ASN A 130 3.11 3.24 2.93
N GLN A 131 2.83 4.40 2.34
CA GLN A 131 3.59 4.92 1.18
C GLN A 131 5.12 4.95 1.38
N SER A 132 5.62 4.68 2.58
CA SER A 132 7.05 4.59 2.89
C SER A 132 7.46 3.35 3.71
N ASP A 133 6.52 2.50 4.15
CA ASP A 133 6.84 1.51 5.19
C ASP A 133 6.17 0.14 4.97
N ILE A 134 6.90 -0.74 4.27
CA ILE A 134 6.51 -2.15 4.08
C ILE A 134 6.25 -2.87 5.42
N LEU A 135 6.85 -2.39 6.52
CA LEU A 135 6.83 -3.07 7.81
C LEU A 135 5.51 -2.93 8.55
N ASN A 136 4.65 -1.98 8.15
CA ASN A 136 3.38 -1.71 8.84
C ASN A 136 2.13 -2.29 8.16
N ASN A 137 2.31 -3.07 7.08
CA ASN A 137 1.19 -3.71 6.40
C ASN A 137 0.47 -4.72 7.30
N LYS A 138 -0.79 -4.44 7.63
CA LYS A 138 -1.63 -5.31 8.46
C LYS A 138 -2.85 -5.76 7.67
N PHE A 139 -2.83 -7.01 7.23
CA PHE A 139 -3.98 -7.63 6.59
C PHE A 139 -4.72 -8.51 7.61
N SER A 140 -6.04 -8.52 7.54
CA SER A 140 -6.86 -9.39 8.37
C SER A 140 -6.64 -10.87 8.02
N ASP A 141 -6.87 -11.76 8.98
CA ASP A 141 -6.80 -13.22 8.74
C ASP A 141 -7.77 -13.61 7.62
N LYS A 142 -8.96 -13.01 7.59
CA LYS A 142 -9.95 -13.24 6.55
C LYS A 142 -9.46 -12.80 5.17
N PHE A 143 -8.70 -11.72 5.08
CA PHE A 143 -8.05 -11.30 3.84
C PHE A 143 -7.04 -12.36 3.38
N LEU A 144 -6.13 -12.76 4.26
CA LEU A 144 -5.07 -13.72 3.95
C LEU A 144 -5.60 -15.11 3.55
N GLU A 145 -6.75 -15.53 4.10
CA GLU A 145 -7.42 -16.76 3.71
C GLU A 145 -7.98 -16.72 2.29
N ASN A 146 -8.37 -15.56 1.81
CA ASN A 146 -9.08 -15.41 0.53
C ASN A 146 -8.18 -14.99 -0.62
N ILE A 147 -7.05 -14.32 -0.36
CA ILE A 147 -6.18 -13.75 -1.36
C ILE A 147 -4.91 -14.59 -1.52
N LYS A 148 -4.59 -14.96 -2.74
CA LYS A 148 -3.34 -15.62 -3.08
C LYS A 148 -2.22 -14.61 -3.32
N SER A 149 -2.52 -13.59 -4.10
CA SER A 149 -1.61 -12.50 -4.44
C SER A 149 -2.40 -11.30 -4.96
N PHE A 150 -1.80 -10.12 -4.94
CA PHE A 150 -2.28 -9.00 -5.71
C PHE A 150 -1.13 -8.13 -6.20
N VAL A 151 -1.40 -7.36 -7.25
CA VAL A 151 -0.50 -6.36 -7.82
C VAL A 151 -1.25 -5.05 -7.88
N SER A 152 -0.74 -4.04 -7.21
CA SER A 152 -1.29 -2.69 -7.24
C SER A 152 -0.36 -1.75 -7.98
N TYR A 153 -0.92 -0.87 -8.79
CA TYR A 153 -0.26 0.19 -9.52
C TYR A 153 -0.85 1.52 -9.08
N SER A 154 -0.02 2.49 -8.77
CA SER A 154 -0.44 3.88 -8.68
C SER A 154 0.09 4.66 -9.89
N TYR A 155 -0.65 5.70 -10.27
CA TYR A 155 -0.36 6.49 -11.46
C TYR A 155 -0.20 7.96 -11.08
N TYR A 156 0.61 8.67 -11.87
CA TYR A 156 0.64 10.14 -11.89
C TYR A 156 -0.55 10.68 -12.68
N ASP A 157 -0.82 11.97 -12.56
CA ASP A 157 -1.92 12.64 -13.28
C ASP A 157 -1.77 12.59 -14.82
N ASP A 158 -0.56 12.41 -15.33
CA ASP A 158 -0.25 12.23 -16.75
C ASP A 158 -0.47 10.79 -17.24
N GLY A 159 -0.89 9.88 -16.35
CA GLY A 159 -1.13 8.46 -16.64
C GLY A 159 0.11 7.59 -16.61
N SER A 160 1.30 8.13 -16.33
CA SER A 160 2.49 7.33 -16.14
C SER A 160 2.48 6.61 -14.79
N VAL A 161 3.13 5.44 -14.73
CA VAL A 161 3.20 4.65 -13.48
C VAL A 161 4.08 5.36 -12.47
N ASN A 162 3.54 5.60 -11.27
CA ASN A 162 4.27 6.13 -10.12
C ASN A 162 4.89 5.00 -9.28
N SER A 163 4.08 3.99 -8.94
CA SER A 163 4.57 2.83 -8.18
C SER A 163 3.88 1.55 -8.60
N LYS A 164 4.53 0.42 -8.31
CA LYS A 164 3.97 -0.91 -8.44
C LYS A 164 4.32 -1.71 -7.20
N THR A 165 3.34 -2.32 -6.56
CA THR A 165 3.55 -3.21 -5.41
C THR A 165 2.96 -4.58 -5.73
N GLU A 166 3.74 -5.63 -5.53
CA GLU A 166 3.36 -7.01 -5.74
C GLU A 166 3.39 -7.75 -4.40
N TYR A 167 2.27 -8.34 -3.99
CA TYR A 167 2.16 -9.21 -2.84
C TYR A 167 1.94 -10.64 -3.30
N ASP A 168 2.79 -11.55 -2.86
CA ASP A 168 2.64 -12.99 -3.07
C ASP A 168 2.64 -13.69 -1.70
N PHE A 169 1.45 -14.07 -1.23
CA PHE A 169 1.27 -14.66 0.09
C PHE A 169 1.73 -16.12 0.14
N ASP A 170 1.73 -16.82 -1.00
CA ASP A 170 2.23 -18.19 -1.07
C ASP A 170 3.77 -18.22 -1.01
N ARG A 171 4.43 -17.27 -1.69
CA ARG A 171 5.90 -17.11 -1.65
C ARG A 171 6.39 -16.29 -0.46
N LYS A 172 5.46 -15.72 0.32
CA LYS A 172 5.76 -14.85 1.45
C LYS A 172 6.68 -13.69 1.05
N SER A 173 6.34 -13.00 -0.02
CA SER A 173 7.16 -11.92 -0.57
C SER A 173 6.34 -10.71 -0.97
N ILE A 174 6.95 -9.54 -0.80
CA ILE A 174 6.46 -8.25 -1.26
C ILE A 174 7.55 -7.65 -2.14
N THR A 175 7.18 -7.20 -3.35
CA THR A 175 8.10 -6.47 -4.23
C THR A 175 7.50 -5.11 -4.55
N MET A 176 8.23 -4.04 -4.28
CA MET A 176 7.83 -2.68 -4.61
C MET A 176 8.79 -2.08 -5.62
N PHE A 177 8.22 -1.32 -6.56
CA PHE A 177 8.95 -0.52 -7.53
C PHE A 177 8.46 0.92 -7.44
N THR A 178 9.36 1.88 -7.50
CA THR A 178 9.02 3.28 -7.74
C THR A 178 9.55 3.70 -9.10
N TYR A 179 8.81 4.57 -9.76
CA TYR A 179 9.13 5.03 -11.11
C TYR A 179 9.24 6.54 -11.15
N GLY A 180 10.03 7.04 -12.11
CA GLY A 180 10.12 8.43 -12.51
C GLY A 180 10.59 8.50 -13.94
N ASP A 181 9.95 9.35 -14.76
CA ASP A 181 10.20 9.47 -16.21
C ASP A 181 10.17 8.11 -16.94
N GLY A 182 9.22 7.24 -16.55
CA GLY A 182 9.07 5.90 -17.12
C GLY A 182 10.17 4.90 -16.76
N LYS A 183 11.10 5.26 -15.85
CA LYS A 183 12.21 4.40 -15.43
C LYS A 183 12.04 3.97 -13.97
N ILE A 184 12.53 2.78 -13.64
CA ILE A 184 12.57 2.32 -12.25
C ILE A 184 13.62 3.14 -11.50
N LEU A 185 13.17 3.88 -10.49
CA LEU A 185 14.04 4.62 -9.56
C LEU A 185 14.54 3.73 -8.43
N SER A 186 13.64 2.94 -7.85
CA SER A 186 14.00 2.00 -6.79
C SER A 186 13.24 0.69 -6.89
N LYS A 187 13.80 -0.34 -6.29
CA LYS A 187 13.19 -1.66 -6.11
C LYS A 187 13.44 -2.14 -4.70
N THR A 188 12.40 -2.58 -4.01
CA THR A 188 12.47 -3.24 -2.71
C THR A 188 11.91 -4.64 -2.83
N ILE A 189 12.60 -5.63 -2.30
CA ILE A 189 12.12 -7.00 -2.16
C ILE A 189 12.15 -7.34 -0.69
N ALA A 190 10.99 -7.59 -0.09
CA ALA A 190 10.86 -8.08 1.28
C ALA A 190 10.38 -9.53 1.27
N LYS A 191 11.04 -10.39 2.03
CA LYS A 191 10.63 -11.78 2.30
C LYS A 191 10.38 -11.94 3.78
N TYR A 192 9.22 -12.43 4.16
CA TYR A 192 8.85 -12.63 5.56
C TYR A 192 8.83 -14.10 5.94
N LYS A 193 9.07 -14.36 7.24
CA LYS A 193 9.00 -15.69 7.86
C LYS A 193 7.79 -15.72 8.79
N GLY A 194 7.02 -16.80 8.75
CA GLY A 194 5.78 -16.87 9.52
C GLY A 194 4.64 -16.12 8.83
N SER A 195 3.88 -15.33 9.57
CA SER A 195 2.87 -14.42 9.07
C SER A 195 3.51 -13.09 8.62
N ILE A 196 2.90 -12.40 7.66
CA ILE A 196 3.26 -11.00 7.32
C ILE A 196 3.08 -10.08 8.54
N GLN A 197 2.20 -10.45 9.46
CA GLN A 197 1.93 -9.72 10.71
C GLN A 197 3.05 -9.87 11.75
N ASP A 198 3.95 -10.85 11.60
CA ASP A 198 5.04 -11.09 12.55
C ASP A 198 6.19 -10.08 12.39
N GLU A 199 6.16 -9.27 11.34
CA GLU A 199 7.15 -8.21 11.06
C GLU A 199 8.62 -8.72 11.04
N ASN A 200 8.83 -10.02 10.78
CA ASN A 200 10.16 -10.61 10.64
C ASN A 200 10.50 -10.74 9.14
N MET A 201 11.35 -9.84 8.63
CA MET A 201 11.60 -9.72 7.20
C MET A 201 13.08 -9.66 6.85
N ASP A 202 13.43 -10.28 5.72
CA ASP A 202 14.67 -10.04 5.00
C ASP A 202 14.36 -9.08 3.84
N ILE A 203 15.02 -7.92 3.76
CA ILE A 203 14.72 -6.86 2.81
C ILE A 203 15.98 -6.54 1.99
N ASP A 204 15.82 -6.56 0.67
CA ASP A 204 16.80 -6.10 -0.30
C ASP A 204 16.26 -4.82 -0.97
N PHE A 205 16.98 -3.72 -0.83
CA PHE A 205 16.64 -2.42 -1.42
C PHE A 205 17.68 -2.00 -2.45
N TYR A 206 17.21 -1.58 -3.61
CA TYR A 206 18.03 -1.05 -4.70
C TYR A 206 17.55 0.34 -5.08
N GLU A 207 18.48 1.28 -5.20
CA GLU A 207 18.23 2.59 -5.77
C GLU A 207 19.08 2.79 -7.02
N ASN A 208 18.41 3.09 -8.14
CA ASN A 208 19.08 3.16 -9.44
C ASN A 208 19.88 4.44 -9.63
N LEU A 209 19.47 5.58 -9.06
CA LEU A 209 20.16 6.86 -9.23
C LEU A 209 21.54 6.85 -8.58
N THR A 210 21.60 6.43 -7.31
CA THR A 210 22.85 6.37 -6.51
C THR A 210 23.59 5.06 -6.65
N LYS A 211 23.01 4.07 -7.39
CA LYS A 211 23.51 2.68 -7.45
C LYS A 211 23.66 2.05 -6.07
N THR A 212 22.82 2.47 -5.13
CA THR A 212 22.86 2.00 -3.76
C THR A 212 22.15 0.66 -3.64
N PHE A 213 22.80 -0.28 -2.99
CA PHE A 213 22.21 -1.55 -2.56
C PHE A 213 22.29 -1.66 -1.03
N ILE A 214 21.15 -1.90 -0.40
CA ILE A 214 21.06 -2.10 1.04
C ILE A 214 20.35 -3.42 1.30
N LYS A 215 21.02 -4.30 2.03
CA LYS A 215 20.43 -5.51 2.58
C LYS A 215 20.10 -5.30 4.04
N MET A 216 18.88 -5.63 4.44
CA MET A 216 18.40 -5.46 5.80
C MET A 216 17.74 -6.73 6.31
N LYS A 217 17.80 -6.94 7.64
CA LYS A 217 16.97 -7.90 8.37
C LYS A 217 16.23 -7.16 9.45
N VAL A 218 14.92 -7.34 9.46
CA VAL A 218 14.03 -6.80 10.48
C VAL A 218 13.55 -7.95 11.34
N LYS A 219 13.62 -7.76 12.66
CA LYS A 219 13.12 -8.71 13.64
C LYS A 219 12.26 -7.99 14.66
N LYS A 220 11.03 -8.44 14.85
CA LYS A 220 10.16 -7.96 15.92
C LYS A 220 10.76 -8.35 17.28
N ILE A 221 10.78 -7.43 18.21
CA ILE A 221 11.15 -7.60 19.61
C ILE A 221 10.06 -7.03 20.51
N GLU A 222 10.10 -7.30 21.80
CA GLU A 222 9.05 -6.92 22.76
C GLU A 222 8.67 -5.43 22.70
N ASN A 223 9.64 -4.55 22.57
CA ASN A 223 9.43 -3.09 22.58
C ASN A 223 9.81 -2.41 21.26
N GLY A 224 9.53 -3.04 20.11
CA GLY A 224 9.82 -2.46 18.81
C GLY A 224 10.40 -3.46 17.80
N GLN A 225 11.35 -3.00 17.01
CA GLN A 225 12.00 -3.80 15.97
C GLN A 225 13.51 -3.67 16.08
N GLU A 226 14.24 -4.78 15.95
CA GLU A 226 15.67 -4.78 15.71
C GLU A 226 15.91 -4.78 14.20
N ILE A 227 16.64 -3.80 13.71
CA ILE A 227 17.01 -3.69 12.30
C ILE A 227 18.51 -3.85 12.16
N ARG A 228 18.91 -4.80 11.32
CA ARG A 228 20.31 -5.04 10.93
C ARG A 228 20.48 -4.67 9.47
N THR A 229 21.52 -3.88 9.16
CA THR A 229 21.92 -3.62 7.77
C THR A 229 23.24 -4.31 7.48
N PHE A 230 23.49 -4.59 6.21
CA PHE A 230 24.68 -5.33 5.79
C PHE A 230 25.39 -4.60 4.67
N TYR A 231 26.71 -4.75 4.59
CA TYR A 231 27.51 -4.40 3.43
C TYR A 231 27.15 -5.29 2.22
N PRO A 232 27.48 -4.90 0.98
CA PRO A 232 27.33 -5.77 -0.19
C PRO A 232 28.06 -7.11 -0.05
N SER A 233 29.16 -7.14 0.70
CA SER A 233 29.91 -8.36 1.07
C SER A 233 29.14 -9.32 2.00
N GLY A 234 27.95 -8.90 2.52
CA GLY A 234 27.16 -9.65 3.48
C GLY A 234 27.59 -9.47 4.95
N LYS A 235 28.66 -8.71 5.23
CA LYS A 235 29.07 -8.41 6.60
C LYS A 235 28.14 -7.39 7.24
N LEU A 236 27.96 -7.49 8.57
CA LEU A 236 27.12 -6.59 9.35
C LEU A 236 27.67 -5.16 9.27
N LYS A 237 26.81 -4.21 8.85
CA LYS A 237 27.11 -2.77 8.79
C LYS A 237 26.57 -2.03 10.00
N SER A 238 25.32 -2.32 10.37
CA SER A 238 24.73 -1.71 11.57
C SER A 238 23.68 -2.61 12.22
N ILE A 239 23.43 -2.36 13.49
CA ILE A 239 22.31 -2.94 14.25
C ILE A 239 21.72 -1.85 15.13
N GLY A 240 20.41 -1.72 15.13
CA GLY A 240 19.70 -0.72 15.93
C GLY A 240 18.33 -1.19 16.35
N VAL A 241 17.84 -0.62 17.45
CA VAL A 241 16.49 -0.82 17.95
C VAL A 241 15.63 0.38 17.55
N TYR A 242 14.47 0.09 16.98
CA TYR A 242 13.52 1.08 16.50
C TYR A 242 12.15 0.87 17.17
N LYS A 243 11.50 1.96 17.53
CA LYS A 243 10.10 1.99 17.98
C LYS A 243 9.35 3.00 17.15
N ASN A 244 8.23 2.59 16.57
CA ASN A 244 7.45 3.43 15.62
C ASN A 244 8.35 4.05 14.53
N ASN A 245 9.25 3.25 13.95
CA ASN A 245 10.21 3.63 12.91
C ASN A 245 11.27 4.70 13.33
N ILE A 246 11.36 4.99 14.61
CA ILE A 246 12.33 5.93 15.17
C ILE A 246 13.35 5.16 16.00
N LEU A 247 14.65 5.46 15.82
CA LEU A 247 15.72 4.90 16.65
C LEU A 247 15.43 5.15 18.13
N ASN A 248 15.30 4.06 18.88
CA ASN A 248 14.97 4.12 20.31
C ASN A 248 15.64 2.93 21.02
N GLY A 249 16.86 3.11 21.44
CA GLY A 249 17.70 2.08 22.05
C GLY A 249 19.13 2.13 21.57
N ASN A 250 19.81 1.01 21.71
CA ASN A 250 21.21 0.89 21.32
C ASN A 250 21.36 0.82 19.81
N TYR A 251 22.33 1.57 19.27
CA TYR A 251 22.73 1.55 17.86
C TYR A 251 24.23 1.29 17.77
N LYS A 252 24.61 0.31 16.95
CA LYS A 252 26.02 -0.01 16.65
C LYS A 252 26.26 0.06 15.16
N GLU A 253 27.37 0.64 14.77
CA GLU A 253 27.90 0.66 13.40
C GLU A 253 29.26 -0.03 13.37
N TYR A 254 29.50 -0.82 12.33
CA TYR A 254 30.71 -1.59 12.14
C TYR A 254 31.40 -1.19 10.85
N ASN A 255 32.73 -1.28 10.82
CA ASN A 255 33.49 -1.25 9.57
C ASN A 255 33.34 -2.57 8.81
N GLU A 256 33.70 -2.58 7.54
CA GLU A 256 33.57 -3.79 6.70
C GLU A 256 34.53 -4.93 7.14
N ASP A 257 35.58 -4.61 7.89
CA ASP A 257 36.46 -5.61 8.54
C ASP A 257 35.82 -6.26 9.78
N GLY A 258 34.65 -5.73 10.23
CA GLY A 258 33.91 -6.19 11.41
C GLY A 258 34.27 -5.44 12.71
N SER A 259 35.25 -4.53 12.70
CA SER A 259 35.55 -3.69 13.85
C SER A 259 34.41 -2.73 14.18
N LEU A 260 34.18 -2.46 15.46
CA LEU A 260 33.15 -1.52 15.90
C LEU A 260 33.60 -0.09 15.56
N LYS A 261 32.78 0.60 14.76
CA LYS A 261 32.99 1.98 14.33
C LYS A 261 32.36 2.99 15.27
N LYS A 262 31.14 2.71 15.73
CA LYS A 262 30.34 3.60 16.58
C LYS A 262 29.40 2.78 17.44
N GLU A 263 29.24 3.18 18.69
CA GLU A 263 28.15 2.75 19.56
C GLU A 263 27.48 3.97 20.18
N THR A 264 26.17 4.01 20.16
CA THR A 264 25.40 5.18 20.58
C THR A 264 24.04 4.72 21.09
N PHE A 265 23.52 5.40 22.11
CA PHE A 265 22.17 5.19 22.59
C PHE A 265 21.24 6.31 22.10
N TYR A 266 20.08 5.93 21.54
CA TYR A 266 19.06 6.86 21.07
C TYR A 266 17.81 6.75 21.94
N LYS A 267 17.14 7.89 22.16
CA LYS A 267 15.79 7.96 22.72
C LYS A 267 14.97 8.89 21.84
N ASP A 268 13.88 8.35 21.32
CA ASP A 268 12.96 9.07 20.42
C ASP A 268 13.68 9.79 19.26
N GLY A 269 14.67 9.11 18.66
CA GLY A 269 15.48 9.61 17.55
C GLY A 269 16.63 10.55 17.96
N ILE A 270 16.75 10.90 19.22
CA ILE A 270 17.78 11.81 19.73
C ILE A 270 18.94 10.99 20.30
N GLU A 271 20.17 11.30 19.85
CA GLU A 271 21.39 10.69 20.36
C GLU A 271 21.65 11.20 21.79
N ILE A 272 21.65 10.28 22.79
CA ILE A 272 21.80 10.65 24.21
C ILE A 272 23.25 10.47 24.68
N ASN A 273 23.90 9.34 24.31
CA ASN A 273 25.23 9.03 24.68
C ASN A 273 26.10 8.64 23.49
N LYS A 274 27.15 9.37 23.22
CA LYS A 274 28.16 9.08 22.20
C LYS A 274 29.35 8.42 22.85
N ILE A 275 29.39 7.09 22.83
CA ILE A 275 30.61 6.38 23.25
C ILE A 275 31.56 6.41 22.06
N LYS A 276 32.55 7.28 22.11
CA LYS A 276 33.65 7.24 21.15
C LYS A 276 34.65 6.15 21.63
N PHE A 277 34.74 5.09 20.84
CA PHE A 277 35.93 4.22 20.98
C PHE A 277 37.12 4.93 20.31
N LEU A 278 38.02 5.44 21.11
CA LEU A 278 39.34 5.88 20.66
C LEU A 278 40.11 4.62 20.25
N LYS A 279 40.62 4.62 19.02
CA LYS A 279 41.57 3.60 18.55
C LYS A 279 42.87 3.71 19.30
#